data_ebefd3b160a0a2b7ca65c5cc8a910c36
#
_entry.id   ebefd3b160a0a2b7ca65c5cc8a910c36
#
_cell.length_a   1.000
_cell.length_b   1.000
_cell.length_c   1.000
_cell.angle_alpha   90.00
_cell.angle_beta   90.00
_cell.angle_gamma   90.00
#
_symmetry.space_group_name_H-M   'P 1'
#
loop_
_entity.id
_entity.type
_entity.pdbx_description
1 polymer ?
#
loop_
_entity_poly.entity_id
_entity_poly.type
_entity_poly.pdbx_seq_one_letter_code
_entity_poly.pdbx_strand_id
1 'polypeptide(L)'
;MPKQTPSVTSRIPGFYRERIEERLRTMIETGLLSEKSVRHLERGGELTLDVADRMSENVIAVHGLPLSVALNFRVNSSDVLVPMVVEEPSVVAAASNAARQVRMTGGFFGEATAPIMTTQVQFDDVPNPKEAKARVEAERDLIFKIADEAIPGMVKRGGGCRDMDVRVLDENEGVLVVHLYVDVGDAMGANVVDAVAEAVAPRIHELTGGTVGLRILSNLPLRRRVRVSCDVSVDALGGPELADGIVRASRFAELDPFRAVTHNKGIMNGVDAVALAMGQDWRSIEAGAHAFASLGGQYKPLVVWRRTDSGIRGELDMPMAVGTIGGSTRVHRGVRAAFEL
;
A
#
# COMPACT_ATOMS: atom_id res chain seq x y z
N MET A 1 2.32 34.14 24.84
CA MET A 1 1.78 32.78 25.02
C MET A 1 1.77 32.13 23.66
N PRO A 2 2.40 30.97 23.44
CA PRO A 2 2.27 30.26 22.16
C PRO A 2 0.81 29.89 22.00
N LYS A 3 0.21 30.20 20.82
CA LYS A 3 -1.10 29.73 20.44
C LYS A 3 -1.04 28.19 20.41
N GLN A 4 -1.76 27.55 21.33
CA GLN A 4 -1.98 26.11 21.23
C GLN A 4 -2.61 25.84 19.86
N THR A 5 -1.92 25.12 19.02
CA THR A 5 -2.50 24.56 17.79
C THR A 5 -3.71 23.74 18.23
N PRO A 6 -4.93 24.00 17.70
CA PRO A 6 -6.07 23.20 18.07
C PRO A 6 -5.76 21.74 17.77
N SER A 7 -6.06 20.84 18.70
CA SER A 7 -5.90 19.41 18.46
C SER A 7 -6.82 19.04 17.31
N VAL A 8 -6.23 18.70 16.16
CA VAL A 8 -6.97 18.22 14.98
C VAL A 8 -7.78 17.00 15.43
N THR A 9 -9.08 17.03 15.19
CA THR A 9 -9.94 15.88 15.47
C THR A 9 -10.53 15.33 14.18
N SER A 10 -10.50 14.02 14.01
CA SER A 10 -11.17 13.33 12.90
C SER A 10 -12.67 13.13 13.15
N ARG A 11 -13.18 13.58 14.29
CA ARG A 11 -14.57 13.45 14.68
C ARG A 11 -15.31 14.77 14.41
N ILE A 12 -16.04 14.82 13.30
CA ILE A 12 -16.83 15.99 12.87
C ILE A 12 -18.32 15.60 12.84
N PRO A 13 -19.06 15.83 13.93
CA PRO A 13 -20.49 15.46 13.99
C PRO A 13 -21.31 16.21 12.95
N GLY A 14 -22.17 15.48 12.23
CA GLY A 14 -23.08 16.09 11.25
C GLY A 14 -22.47 16.37 9.87
N PHE A 15 -21.17 16.18 9.68
CA PHE A 15 -20.45 16.49 8.42
C PHE A 15 -21.14 15.95 7.15
N TYR A 16 -21.72 14.75 7.21
CA TYR A 16 -22.43 14.14 6.09
C TYR A 16 -23.75 14.85 5.70
N ARG A 17 -24.29 15.70 6.59
CA ARG A 17 -25.54 16.47 6.36
C ARG A 17 -25.25 17.82 5.73
N GLU A 18 -24.02 18.30 5.80
CA GLU A 18 -23.61 19.58 5.28
C GLU A 18 -23.49 19.55 3.75
N ARG A 19 -23.66 20.72 3.13
CA ARG A 19 -23.36 20.91 1.70
C ARG A 19 -21.85 20.88 1.47
N ILE A 20 -21.43 20.65 0.23
CA ILE A 20 -19.99 20.56 -0.12
C ILE A 20 -19.24 21.84 0.29
N GLU A 21 -19.81 22.99 0.06
CA GLU A 21 -19.21 24.30 0.39
C GLU A 21 -18.99 24.45 1.90
N GLU A 22 -19.94 23.95 2.72
CA GLU A 22 -19.86 23.99 4.18
C GLU A 22 -18.83 23.01 4.70
N ARG A 23 -18.74 21.80 4.14
CA ARG A 23 -17.70 20.83 4.45
C ARG A 23 -16.30 21.39 4.20
N LEU A 24 -16.09 22.03 3.05
CA LEU A 24 -14.81 22.65 2.70
C LEU A 24 -14.46 23.81 3.64
N ARG A 25 -15.47 24.61 4.03
CA ARG A 25 -15.28 25.68 5.02
C ARG A 25 -14.85 25.13 6.38
N THR A 26 -15.53 24.08 6.87
CA THR A 26 -15.18 23.40 8.11
C THR A 26 -13.74 22.90 8.08
N MET A 27 -13.25 22.38 6.96
CA MET A 27 -11.87 21.91 6.81
C MET A 27 -10.83 23.04 6.83
N ILE A 28 -11.16 24.24 6.33
CA ILE A 28 -10.27 25.41 6.49
C ILE A 28 -10.26 25.87 7.95
N GLU A 29 -11.41 26.05 8.56
CA GLU A 29 -11.56 26.58 9.91
C GLU A 29 -10.88 25.68 10.96
N THR A 30 -10.87 24.37 10.72
CA THR A 30 -10.17 23.39 11.56
C THR A 30 -8.70 23.22 11.21
N GLY A 31 -8.20 23.87 10.15
CA GLY A 31 -6.81 23.80 9.73
C GLY A 31 -6.43 22.47 9.05
N LEU A 32 -7.41 21.67 8.61
CA LEU A 32 -7.21 20.39 7.97
C LEU A 32 -6.80 20.55 6.49
N LEU A 33 -7.27 21.58 5.81
CA LEU A 33 -6.91 21.89 4.43
C LEU A 33 -6.42 23.35 4.32
N SER A 34 -5.43 23.55 3.48
CA SER A 34 -4.98 24.88 3.11
C SER A 34 -6.03 25.57 2.19
N GLU A 35 -6.11 26.91 2.25
CA GLU A 35 -6.95 27.67 1.34
C GLU A 35 -6.68 27.39 -0.15
N LYS A 36 -5.41 27.06 -0.48
CA LYS A 36 -5.04 26.73 -1.86
C LYS A 36 -5.67 25.42 -2.31
N SER A 37 -5.69 24.41 -1.43
CA SER A 37 -6.31 23.10 -1.69
C SER A 37 -7.81 23.25 -1.78
N VAL A 38 -8.45 24.01 -0.88
CA VAL A 38 -9.89 24.24 -0.92
C VAL A 38 -10.31 24.98 -2.20
N ARG A 39 -9.63 26.05 -2.63
CA ARG A 39 -9.91 26.72 -3.91
C ARG A 39 -9.82 25.80 -5.13
N HIS A 40 -8.99 24.74 -5.06
CA HIS A 40 -8.95 23.73 -6.11
C HIS A 40 -10.16 22.79 -6.03
N LEU A 41 -10.52 22.33 -4.84
CA LEU A 41 -11.64 21.42 -4.60
C LEU A 41 -13.00 22.08 -4.89
N GLU A 42 -13.18 23.36 -4.58
CA GLU A 42 -14.39 24.16 -4.92
C GLU A 42 -14.68 24.21 -6.44
N ARG A 43 -13.65 24.03 -7.26
CA ARG A 43 -13.75 23.97 -8.73
C ARG A 43 -13.92 22.53 -9.24
N GLY A 44 -14.29 21.59 -8.37
CA GLY A 44 -14.47 20.18 -8.71
C GLY A 44 -13.22 19.31 -8.56
N GLY A 45 -12.05 19.89 -8.25
CA GLY A 45 -10.81 19.11 -8.01
C GLY A 45 -10.23 18.40 -9.24
N GLU A 46 -10.69 18.70 -10.44
CA GLU A 46 -10.33 17.99 -11.66
C GLU A 46 -8.92 18.31 -12.15
N LEU A 47 -8.33 17.36 -12.88
CA LEU A 47 -7.15 17.57 -13.70
C LEU A 47 -7.50 18.50 -14.86
N THR A 48 -6.61 19.43 -15.21
CA THR A 48 -6.71 20.11 -16.49
C THR A 48 -6.32 19.17 -17.62
N LEU A 49 -6.90 19.33 -18.81
CA LEU A 49 -6.56 18.50 -19.96
C LEU A 49 -5.06 18.53 -20.31
N ASP A 50 -4.41 19.69 -20.16
CA ASP A 50 -2.97 19.85 -20.37
C ASP A 50 -2.12 19.01 -19.38
N VAL A 51 -2.57 18.82 -18.15
CA VAL A 51 -1.91 17.93 -17.19
C VAL A 51 -2.21 16.47 -17.50
N ALA A 52 -3.47 16.17 -17.85
CA ALA A 52 -3.88 14.81 -18.18
C ALA A 52 -3.13 14.26 -19.40
N ASP A 53 -2.97 15.08 -20.46
CA ASP A 53 -2.25 14.73 -21.70
C ASP A 53 -0.76 14.44 -21.49
N ARG A 54 -0.18 14.97 -20.38
CA ARG A 54 1.21 14.65 -19.97
C ARG A 54 1.30 13.44 -19.05
N MET A 55 0.18 12.94 -18.55
CA MET A 55 0.14 11.80 -17.64
C MET A 55 -0.07 10.48 -18.37
N SER A 56 -0.77 10.53 -19.51
CA SER A 56 -1.07 9.34 -20.32
C SER A 56 -1.14 9.71 -21.80
N GLU A 57 -0.98 8.73 -22.67
CA GLU A 57 -1.05 8.88 -24.12
C GLU A 57 -2.51 8.92 -24.60
N ASN A 58 -2.76 9.63 -25.71
CA ASN A 58 -4.04 9.66 -26.42
C ASN A 58 -5.23 10.14 -25.57
N VAL A 59 -5.00 11.06 -24.65
CA VAL A 59 -6.04 11.63 -23.78
C VAL A 59 -7.10 12.36 -24.59
N ILE A 60 -8.39 12.05 -24.35
CA ILE A 60 -9.54 12.72 -24.96
C ILE A 60 -10.38 13.51 -23.96
N ALA A 61 -10.32 13.15 -22.68
CA ALA A 61 -11.05 13.78 -21.58
C ALA A 61 -10.50 13.33 -20.21
N VAL A 62 -11.04 13.92 -19.15
CA VAL A 62 -10.83 13.45 -17.75
C VAL A 62 -12.10 12.74 -17.30
N HIS A 63 -11.96 11.54 -16.75
CA HIS A 63 -13.05 10.80 -16.12
C HIS A 63 -12.94 10.93 -14.59
N GLY A 64 -13.84 11.72 -14.00
CA GLY A 64 -13.82 12.03 -12.58
C GLY A 64 -14.42 10.92 -11.71
N LEU A 65 -13.81 10.69 -10.55
CA LEU A 65 -14.35 9.89 -9.46
C LEU A 65 -14.57 10.77 -8.22
N PRO A 66 -15.58 10.48 -7.37
CA PRO A 66 -15.81 11.24 -6.15
C PRO A 66 -14.61 11.15 -5.20
N LEU A 67 -14.07 12.29 -4.77
CA LEU A 67 -13.14 12.41 -3.67
C LEU A 67 -13.92 12.68 -2.38
N SER A 68 -13.85 11.79 -1.43
CA SER A 68 -14.56 11.84 -0.16
C SER A 68 -13.58 11.73 1.02
N VAL A 69 -14.09 11.96 2.23
CA VAL A 69 -13.30 11.82 3.46
C VAL A 69 -14.02 10.89 4.43
N ALA A 70 -13.34 9.84 4.86
CA ALA A 70 -13.81 9.01 5.96
C ALA A 70 -13.35 9.59 7.29
N LEU A 71 -14.28 9.58 8.26
CA LEU A 71 -14.15 10.24 9.56
C LEU A 71 -13.90 9.23 10.68
N ASN A 72 -13.65 9.75 11.88
CA ASN A 72 -13.53 9.01 13.14
C ASN A 72 -12.27 8.15 13.28
N PHE A 73 -11.38 8.13 12.30
CA PHE A 73 -10.16 7.32 12.41
C PHE A 73 -9.25 7.87 13.50
N ARG A 74 -8.73 6.93 14.28
CA ARG A 74 -7.65 7.14 15.23
C ARG A 74 -6.63 6.04 15.00
N VAL A 75 -5.42 6.42 14.59
CA VAL A 75 -4.33 5.50 14.25
C VAL A 75 -3.12 5.84 15.11
N ASN A 76 -2.59 4.86 15.81
CA ASN A 76 -1.45 5.05 16.72
C ASN A 76 -1.64 6.25 17.66
N SER A 77 -2.84 6.36 18.24
CA SER A 77 -3.27 7.43 19.14
C SER A 77 -3.45 8.82 18.51
N SER A 78 -3.23 8.98 17.22
CA SER A 78 -3.45 10.23 16.48
C SER A 78 -4.75 10.19 15.70
N ASP A 79 -5.49 11.29 15.70
CA ASP A 79 -6.67 11.47 14.86
C ASP A 79 -6.23 11.75 13.42
N VAL A 80 -6.83 11.05 12.45
CA VAL A 80 -6.57 11.24 11.03
C VAL A 80 -7.88 11.26 10.25
N LEU A 81 -7.96 12.12 9.25
CA LEU A 81 -8.99 12.04 8.21
C LEU A 81 -8.46 11.18 7.08
N VAL A 82 -9.32 10.33 6.52
CA VAL A 82 -8.89 9.38 5.50
C VAL A 82 -9.50 9.76 4.16
N PRO A 83 -8.71 10.33 3.22
CA PRO A 83 -9.19 10.62 1.88
C PRO A 83 -9.46 9.34 1.11
N MET A 84 -10.58 9.30 0.39
CA MET A 84 -11.02 8.14 -0.38
C MET A 84 -11.56 8.58 -1.73
N VAL A 85 -11.07 8.00 -2.82
CA VAL A 85 -11.61 8.14 -4.17
C VAL A 85 -12.28 6.84 -4.56
N VAL A 86 -13.61 6.85 -4.67
CA VAL A 86 -14.40 5.66 -4.95
C VAL A 86 -15.77 6.03 -5.50
N GLU A 87 -16.25 5.24 -6.47
CA GLU A 87 -17.58 5.40 -7.06
C GLU A 87 -18.67 4.58 -6.37
N GLU A 88 -18.29 3.54 -5.59
CA GLU A 88 -19.23 2.62 -4.97
C GLU A 88 -19.91 3.26 -3.75
N PRO A 89 -21.26 3.26 -3.69
CA PRO A 89 -21.99 3.77 -2.54
C PRO A 89 -21.65 3.02 -1.24
N SER A 90 -21.80 3.71 -0.12
CA SER A 90 -21.65 3.18 1.24
C SER A 90 -20.23 2.85 1.70
N VAL A 91 -19.22 2.76 0.86
CA VAL A 91 -17.83 2.43 1.25
C VAL A 91 -17.30 3.44 2.28
N VAL A 92 -17.38 4.74 1.98
CA VAL A 92 -16.91 5.82 2.88
C VAL A 92 -17.71 5.85 4.19
N ALA A 93 -19.04 5.66 4.10
CA ALA A 93 -19.91 5.63 5.28
C ALA A 93 -19.61 4.41 6.17
N ALA A 94 -19.41 3.23 5.58
CA ALA A 94 -19.06 2.02 6.30
C ALA A 94 -17.69 2.15 6.99
N ALA A 95 -16.67 2.69 6.29
CA ALA A 95 -15.36 2.96 6.87
C ALA A 95 -15.44 3.92 8.07
N SER A 96 -16.18 5.03 7.92
CA SER A 96 -16.38 6.01 9.01
C SER A 96 -17.13 5.44 10.20
N ASN A 97 -18.14 4.56 9.98
CA ASN A 97 -18.88 3.91 11.05
C ASN A 97 -18.05 2.86 11.79
N ALA A 98 -17.31 2.03 11.06
CA ALA A 98 -16.38 1.06 11.66
C ALA A 98 -15.29 1.78 12.47
N ALA A 99 -14.70 2.83 11.93
CA ALA A 99 -13.72 3.65 12.64
C ALA A 99 -14.29 4.26 13.95
N ARG A 100 -15.57 4.67 13.94
CA ARG A 100 -16.25 5.16 15.15
C ARG A 100 -16.35 4.09 16.24
N GLN A 101 -16.64 2.84 15.87
CA GLN A 101 -16.70 1.73 16.81
C GLN A 101 -15.32 1.36 17.36
N VAL A 102 -14.33 1.22 16.47
CA VAL A 102 -12.93 0.93 16.83
C VAL A 102 -12.33 2.04 17.72
N ARG A 103 -12.67 3.30 17.45
CA ARG A 103 -12.23 4.44 18.25
C ARG A 103 -12.63 4.35 19.73
N MET A 104 -13.78 3.72 20.05
CA MET A 104 -14.26 3.57 21.43
C MET A 104 -13.32 2.71 22.29
N THR A 105 -12.51 1.87 21.68
CA THR A 105 -11.53 0.99 22.33
C THR A 105 -10.05 1.39 22.07
N GLY A 106 -9.83 2.62 21.63
CA GLY A 106 -8.48 3.17 21.48
C GLY A 106 -8.06 3.48 20.04
N GLY A 107 -8.74 2.96 19.04
CA GLY A 107 -8.43 3.15 17.62
C GLY A 107 -7.66 1.97 17.01
N PHE A 108 -7.07 2.22 15.86
CA PHE A 108 -6.23 1.26 15.16
C PHE A 108 -4.77 1.39 15.61
N PHE A 109 -4.11 0.26 15.73
CA PHE A 109 -2.66 0.17 15.85
C PHE A 109 -2.08 -0.36 14.54
N GLY A 110 -1.17 0.40 13.94
CA GLY A 110 -0.53 0.06 12.68
C GLY A 110 0.99 0.10 12.77
N GLU A 111 1.65 -0.87 12.17
CA GLU A 111 3.10 -0.92 12.01
C GLU A 111 3.45 -1.28 10.56
N ALA A 112 4.56 -0.74 10.07
CA ALA A 112 5.12 -1.09 8.78
C ALA A 112 6.49 -1.74 8.97
N THR A 113 6.79 -2.75 8.15
CA THR A 113 8.15 -3.29 8.06
C THR A 113 9.06 -2.30 7.34
N ALA A 114 10.36 -2.59 7.29
CA ALA A 114 11.29 -1.80 6.47
C ALA A 114 10.82 -1.72 5.01
N PRO A 115 11.09 -0.59 4.30
CA PRO A 115 10.61 -0.34 2.94
C PRO A 115 11.43 -1.12 1.89
N ILE A 116 11.46 -2.44 2.01
CA ILE A 116 12.26 -3.33 1.18
C ILE A 116 11.47 -3.79 -0.04
N MET A 117 11.83 -3.29 -1.21
CA MET A 117 11.31 -3.77 -2.49
C MET A 117 12.13 -4.94 -3.02
N THR A 118 11.50 -5.76 -3.86
CA THR A 118 12.11 -6.92 -4.50
C THR A 118 12.21 -6.69 -6.00
N THR A 119 13.38 -6.91 -6.56
CA THR A 119 13.58 -7.03 -8.02
C THR A 119 14.11 -8.40 -8.38
N GLN A 120 13.91 -8.80 -9.62
CA GLN A 120 14.27 -10.10 -10.17
C GLN A 120 15.11 -9.93 -11.41
N VAL A 121 16.17 -10.74 -11.51
CA VAL A 121 16.95 -10.92 -12.75
C VAL A 121 16.85 -12.38 -13.14
N GLN A 122 16.23 -12.64 -14.30
CA GLN A 122 16.01 -13.98 -14.84
C GLN A 122 17.16 -14.39 -15.73
N PHE A 123 17.56 -15.66 -15.65
CA PHE A 123 18.51 -16.30 -16.55
C PHE A 123 17.93 -17.63 -17.04
N ASP A 124 17.96 -17.82 -18.34
CA ASP A 124 17.56 -19.04 -19.03
C ASP A 124 18.81 -19.75 -19.58
N ASP A 125 18.67 -21.02 -19.95
CA ASP A 125 19.74 -21.83 -20.54
C ASP A 125 21.04 -21.85 -19.71
N VAL A 126 20.94 -21.74 -18.40
CA VAL A 126 22.11 -21.81 -17.49
C VAL A 126 22.66 -23.23 -17.50
N PRO A 127 23.93 -23.48 -17.95
CA PRO A 127 24.43 -24.84 -18.16
C PRO A 127 24.48 -25.67 -16.89
N ASN A 128 24.76 -25.07 -15.74
CA ASN A 128 24.79 -25.74 -14.45
C ASN A 128 24.21 -24.82 -13.36
N PRO A 129 22.88 -24.81 -13.17
CA PRO A 129 22.20 -23.86 -12.29
C PRO A 129 22.65 -23.92 -10.83
N LYS A 130 22.99 -25.08 -10.29
CA LYS A 130 23.47 -25.22 -8.91
C LYS A 130 24.84 -24.60 -8.69
N GLU A 131 25.78 -24.83 -9.62
CA GLU A 131 27.08 -24.20 -9.55
C GLU A 131 27.00 -22.69 -9.83
N ALA A 132 26.18 -22.29 -10.77
CA ALA A 132 25.91 -20.87 -11.05
C ALA A 132 25.35 -20.16 -9.81
N LYS A 133 24.40 -20.76 -9.12
CA LYS A 133 23.90 -20.25 -7.83
C LYS A 133 25.04 -20.05 -6.84
N ALA A 134 25.89 -21.05 -6.62
CA ALA A 134 27.00 -20.95 -5.68
C ALA A 134 28.01 -19.84 -6.07
N ARG A 135 28.29 -19.66 -7.39
CA ARG A 135 29.16 -18.58 -7.88
C ARG A 135 28.55 -17.19 -7.63
N VAL A 136 27.24 -17.03 -7.90
CA VAL A 136 26.54 -15.76 -7.65
C VAL A 136 26.50 -15.44 -6.16
N GLU A 137 26.20 -16.41 -5.32
CA GLU A 137 26.18 -16.24 -3.84
C GLU A 137 27.56 -15.87 -3.29
N ALA A 138 28.63 -16.43 -3.84
CA ALA A 138 30.02 -16.10 -3.46
C ALA A 138 30.42 -14.67 -3.78
N GLU A 139 29.81 -14.03 -4.78
CA GLU A 139 30.09 -12.65 -5.18
C GLU A 139 29.09 -11.62 -4.63
N ARG A 140 28.36 -11.98 -3.60
CA ARG A 140 27.32 -11.13 -2.98
C ARG A 140 27.78 -9.69 -2.74
N ASP A 141 28.94 -9.50 -2.15
CA ASP A 141 29.44 -8.17 -1.79
C ASP A 141 29.72 -7.30 -3.01
N LEU A 142 30.24 -7.90 -4.09
CA LEU A 142 30.47 -7.19 -5.35
C LEU A 142 29.15 -6.82 -6.03
N ILE A 143 28.18 -7.74 -6.04
CA ILE A 143 26.84 -7.50 -6.58
C ILE A 143 26.16 -6.37 -5.81
N PHE A 144 26.25 -6.34 -4.50
CA PHE A 144 25.70 -5.25 -3.68
C PHE A 144 26.36 -3.92 -3.97
N LYS A 145 27.68 -3.90 -4.16
CA LYS A 145 28.39 -2.68 -4.55
C LYS A 145 27.90 -2.14 -5.89
N ILE A 146 27.75 -3.01 -6.90
CA ILE A 146 27.21 -2.62 -8.22
C ILE A 146 25.78 -2.09 -8.09
N ALA A 147 24.95 -2.78 -7.30
CA ALA A 147 23.58 -2.36 -7.02
C ALA A 147 23.52 -0.96 -6.40
N ASP A 148 24.32 -0.69 -5.40
CA ASP A 148 24.35 0.60 -4.68
C ASP A 148 24.94 1.72 -5.55
N GLU A 149 25.93 1.43 -6.40
CA GLU A 149 26.47 2.37 -7.37
C GLU A 149 25.44 2.81 -8.42
N ALA A 150 24.44 1.97 -8.74
CA ALA A 150 23.34 2.32 -9.65
C ALA A 150 22.34 3.30 -9.04
N ILE A 151 22.24 3.37 -7.71
CA ILE A 151 21.25 4.18 -6.98
C ILE A 151 21.88 5.11 -5.93
N PRO A 152 22.92 5.89 -6.27
CA PRO A 152 23.72 6.65 -5.29
C PRO A 152 22.88 7.65 -4.49
N GLY A 153 21.84 8.21 -5.10
CA GLY A 153 20.90 9.11 -4.43
C GLY A 153 20.08 8.42 -3.36
N MET A 154 19.78 7.14 -3.52
CA MET A 154 19.07 6.32 -2.52
C MET A 154 20.02 5.95 -1.38
N VAL A 155 21.21 5.49 -1.71
CA VAL A 155 22.25 5.15 -0.71
C VAL A 155 22.60 6.34 0.18
N LYS A 156 22.75 7.54 -0.41
CA LYS A 156 22.99 8.78 0.36
C LYS A 156 21.90 9.09 1.39
N ARG A 157 20.67 8.63 1.17
CA ARG A 157 19.52 8.79 2.09
C ARG A 157 19.36 7.62 3.05
N GLY A 158 20.30 6.68 3.08
CA GLY A 158 20.27 5.51 3.98
C GLY A 158 19.61 4.26 3.40
N GLY A 159 19.09 4.32 2.17
CA GLY A 159 18.62 3.16 1.41
C GLY A 159 19.75 2.32 0.81
N GLY A 160 19.42 1.45 -0.14
CA GLY A 160 20.39 0.60 -0.84
C GLY A 160 20.07 -0.89 -0.78
N CYS A 161 20.90 -1.71 -1.40
CA CYS A 161 20.73 -3.17 -1.41
C CYS A 161 20.97 -3.75 -0.02
N ARG A 162 20.07 -4.63 0.44
CA ARG A 162 20.12 -5.21 1.80
C ARG A 162 20.31 -6.71 1.80
N ASP A 163 19.80 -7.39 0.77
CA ASP A 163 19.85 -8.84 0.73
C ASP A 163 19.72 -9.36 -0.71
N MET A 164 20.06 -10.62 -0.91
CA MET A 164 19.97 -11.30 -2.19
C MET A 164 19.59 -12.77 -1.94
N ASP A 165 18.76 -13.31 -2.83
CA ASP A 165 18.42 -14.73 -2.86
C ASP A 165 18.54 -15.27 -4.28
N VAL A 166 19.20 -16.41 -4.44
CA VAL A 166 19.40 -17.07 -5.74
C VAL A 166 18.59 -18.35 -5.78
N ARG A 167 17.65 -18.43 -6.71
CA ARG A 167 16.69 -19.54 -6.82
C ARG A 167 16.86 -20.25 -8.15
N VAL A 168 17.05 -21.55 -8.11
CA VAL A 168 16.92 -22.41 -9.27
C VAL A 168 15.43 -22.76 -9.39
N LEU A 169 14.79 -22.30 -10.45
CA LEU A 169 13.36 -22.53 -10.70
C LEU A 169 13.13 -23.85 -11.42
N ASP A 170 13.98 -24.13 -12.41
CA ASP A 170 14.01 -25.41 -13.10
C ASP A 170 15.46 -25.80 -13.41
N GLU A 171 15.87 -26.96 -12.93
CA GLU A 171 17.24 -27.45 -13.11
C GLU A 171 17.47 -28.03 -14.51
N ASN A 172 16.44 -28.63 -15.11
CA ASN A 172 16.55 -29.28 -16.42
C ASN A 172 16.53 -28.27 -17.58
N GLU A 173 15.67 -27.23 -17.42
CA GLU A 173 15.58 -26.14 -18.40
C GLU A 173 16.64 -25.06 -18.15
N GLY A 174 17.41 -25.17 -17.07
CA GLY A 174 18.43 -24.20 -16.74
C GLY A 174 17.90 -22.83 -16.31
N VAL A 175 16.73 -22.76 -15.67
CA VAL A 175 16.09 -21.50 -15.27
C VAL A 175 16.53 -21.11 -13.87
N LEU A 176 17.16 -19.95 -13.76
CA LEU A 176 17.64 -19.37 -12.51
C LEU A 176 17.16 -17.92 -12.37
N VAL A 177 16.79 -17.53 -11.17
CA VAL A 177 16.41 -16.14 -10.87
C VAL A 177 17.19 -15.64 -9.64
N VAL A 178 17.68 -14.40 -9.75
CA VAL A 178 18.31 -13.68 -8.65
C VAL A 178 17.35 -12.61 -8.16
N HIS A 179 16.93 -12.69 -6.91
CA HIS A 179 16.20 -11.64 -6.22
C HIS A 179 17.17 -10.73 -5.49
N LEU A 180 16.99 -9.41 -5.66
CA LEU A 180 17.63 -8.42 -4.82
C LEU A 180 16.58 -7.69 -4.00
N TYR A 181 16.91 -7.42 -2.75
CA TYR A 181 16.07 -6.78 -1.78
C TYR A 181 16.65 -5.41 -1.45
N VAL A 182 15.95 -4.36 -1.86
CA VAL A 182 16.47 -2.98 -1.85
C VAL A 182 15.61 -2.11 -0.94
N ASP A 183 16.26 -1.44 0.00
CA ASP A 183 15.63 -0.41 0.81
C ASP A 183 15.47 0.85 -0.03
N VAL A 184 14.22 1.21 -0.29
CA VAL A 184 13.85 2.34 -1.16
C VAL A 184 13.36 3.56 -0.37
N GLY A 185 13.42 3.52 0.97
CA GLY A 185 13.01 4.62 1.84
C GLY A 185 11.58 5.07 1.56
N ASP A 186 11.38 6.37 1.42
CA ASP A 186 10.05 6.98 1.21
C ASP A 186 9.50 6.84 -0.22
N ALA A 187 10.26 6.25 -1.15
CA ALA A 187 9.78 6.01 -2.50
C ALA A 187 8.94 4.73 -2.58
N MET A 188 8.01 4.64 -3.55
CA MET A 188 7.37 3.37 -3.91
C MET A 188 8.43 2.38 -4.41
N GLY A 189 9.36 2.82 -5.25
CA GLY A 189 10.62 2.13 -5.50
C GLY A 189 10.74 1.42 -6.84
N ALA A 190 9.72 1.35 -7.69
CA ALA A 190 9.75 0.62 -8.96
C ALA A 190 11.00 0.94 -9.81
N ASN A 191 11.15 2.18 -10.22
CA ASN A 191 12.30 2.59 -11.05
C ASN A 191 13.65 2.39 -10.35
N VAL A 192 13.69 2.48 -9.01
CA VAL A 192 14.92 2.28 -8.23
C VAL A 192 15.38 0.84 -8.34
N VAL A 193 14.47 -0.11 -8.13
CA VAL A 193 14.83 -1.54 -8.13
C VAL A 193 15.04 -2.08 -9.55
N ASP A 194 14.37 -1.50 -10.56
CA ASP A 194 14.62 -1.85 -11.96
C ASP A 194 16.01 -1.37 -12.40
N ALA A 195 16.43 -0.15 -11.98
CA ALA A 195 17.81 0.32 -12.23
C ALA A 195 18.87 -0.58 -11.57
N VAL A 196 18.58 -1.10 -10.38
CA VAL A 196 19.45 -2.08 -9.71
C VAL A 196 19.53 -3.38 -10.53
N ALA A 197 18.40 -3.93 -10.96
CA ALA A 197 18.36 -5.16 -11.75
C ALA A 197 19.15 -5.04 -13.06
N GLU A 198 18.98 -3.92 -13.77
CA GLU A 198 19.75 -3.64 -15.00
C GLU A 198 21.25 -3.54 -14.75
N ALA A 199 21.65 -2.90 -13.66
CA ALA A 199 23.08 -2.70 -13.36
C ALA A 199 23.80 -3.99 -12.97
N VAL A 200 23.14 -4.90 -12.22
CA VAL A 200 23.77 -6.14 -11.76
C VAL A 200 23.73 -7.26 -12.79
N ALA A 201 22.78 -7.21 -13.74
CA ALA A 201 22.56 -8.28 -14.71
C ALA A 201 23.81 -8.66 -15.52
N PRO A 202 24.65 -7.73 -16.03
CA PRO A 202 25.87 -8.09 -16.75
C PRO A 202 26.85 -8.93 -15.91
N ARG A 203 27.05 -8.55 -14.64
CA ARG A 203 27.93 -9.32 -13.75
C ARG A 203 27.38 -10.70 -13.44
N ILE A 204 26.10 -10.79 -13.15
CA ILE A 204 25.48 -12.08 -12.87
C ILE A 204 25.49 -12.98 -14.12
N HIS A 205 25.33 -12.41 -15.32
CA HIS A 205 25.47 -13.14 -16.59
C HIS A 205 26.85 -13.79 -16.73
N GLU A 206 27.94 -13.08 -16.43
CA GLU A 206 29.31 -13.63 -16.43
C GLU A 206 29.45 -14.83 -15.48
N LEU A 207 28.71 -14.83 -14.36
CA LEU A 207 28.73 -15.90 -13.35
C LEU A 207 27.85 -17.09 -13.72
N THR A 208 26.77 -16.84 -14.44
CA THR A 208 25.76 -17.90 -14.78
C THR A 208 26.06 -18.56 -16.12
N GLY A 209 26.52 -17.80 -17.10
CA GLY A 209 26.74 -18.27 -18.48
C GLY A 209 25.45 -18.56 -19.26
N GLY A 210 24.29 -18.19 -18.70
CA GLY A 210 22.99 -18.37 -19.37
C GLY A 210 22.57 -17.12 -20.15
N THR A 211 21.38 -17.16 -20.73
CA THR A 211 20.75 -16.04 -21.43
C THR A 211 20.05 -15.13 -20.43
N VAL A 212 20.30 -13.80 -20.49
CA VAL A 212 19.64 -12.82 -19.62
C VAL A 212 18.21 -12.62 -20.09
N GLY A 213 17.25 -12.93 -19.21
CA GLY A 213 15.82 -12.72 -19.42
C GLY A 213 15.34 -11.39 -18.84
N LEU A 214 14.23 -11.44 -18.09
CA LEU A 214 13.61 -10.25 -17.47
C LEU A 214 14.46 -9.67 -16.33
N ARG A 215 14.49 -8.35 -16.27
CA ARG A 215 15.09 -7.54 -15.20
C ARG A 215 14.00 -6.59 -14.72
N ILE A 216 13.22 -7.01 -13.73
CA ILE A 216 11.96 -6.35 -13.38
C ILE A 216 11.63 -6.49 -11.90
N LEU A 217 10.94 -5.52 -11.34
CA LEU A 217 10.41 -5.59 -9.99
C LEU A 217 9.41 -6.75 -9.80
N SER A 218 9.21 -7.16 -8.57
CA SER A 218 8.09 -8.00 -8.18
C SER A 218 7.04 -7.19 -7.43
N ASN A 219 5.77 -7.32 -7.85
CA ASN A 219 4.62 -6.76 -7.14
C ASN A 219 4.20 -7.62 -5.92
N LEU A 220 5.01 -8.61 -5.56
CA LEU A 220 4.86 -9.38 -4.33
C LEU A 220 6.00 -9.06 -3.33
N PRO A 221 6.05 -7.86 -2.76
CA PRO A 221 7.13 -7.42 -1.88
C PRO A 221 6.92 -7.96 -0.45
N LEU A 222 7.21 -9.24 -0.23
CA LEU A 222 6.98 -9.93 1.04
C LEU A 222 7.73 -9.32 2.23
N ARG A 223 8.77 -8.53 1.97
CA ARG A 223 9.56 -7.84 3.00
C ARG A 223 9.08 -6.41 3.27
N ARG A 224 8.04 -5.95 2.54
CA ARG A 224 7.42 -4.62 2.71
C ARG A 224 5.93 -4.78 3.00
N ARG A 225 5.61 -4.94 4.26
CA ARG A 225 4.25 -5.23 4.73
C ARG A 225 3.77 -4.21 5.73
N VAL A 226 2.46 -4.10 5.82
CA VAL A 226 1.76 -3.38 6.87
C VAL A 226 0.99 -4.38 7.71
N ARG A 227 1.08 -4.24 9.03
CA ARG A 227 0.25 -4.94 10.00
C ARG A 227 -0.63 -3.95 10.71
N VAL A 228 -1.91 -4.25 10.80
CA VAL A 228 -2.88 -3.41 11.51
C VAL A 228 -3.69 -4.28 12.44
N SER A 229 -3.92 -3.79 13.65
CA SER A 229 -4.82 -4.43 14.61
C SER A 229 -5.75 -3.41 15.24
N CYS A 230 -6.91 -3.89 15.69
CA CYS A 230 -7.84 -3.13 16.50
C CYS A 230 -8.67 -4.03 17.39
N ASP A 231 -9.11 -3.49 18.53
CA ASP A 231 -10.07 -4.13 19.41
C ASP A 231 -11.43 -3.39 19.32
N VAL A 232 -12.52 -4.14 19.39
CA VAL A 232 -13.88 -3.57 19.45
C VAL A 232 -14.64 -4.25 20.56
N SER A 233 -15.13 -3.46 21.52
CA SER A 233 -15.89 -4.00 22.65
C SER A 233 -17.27 -4.51 22.22
N VAL A 234 -17.82 -5.44 22.99
CA VAL A 234 -19.19 -5.94 22.80
C VAL A 234 -20.19 -4.79 22.77
N ASP A 235 -20.04 -3.83 23.68
CA ASP A 235 -20.94 -2.66 23.77
C ASP A 235 -20.85 -1.77 22.51
N ALA A 236 -19.64 -1.55 21.97
CA ALA A 236 -19.45 -0.77 20.75
C ALA A 236 -20.08 -1.44 19.53
N LEU A 237 -20.15 -2.78 19.53
CA LEU A 237 -20.79 -3.56 18.48
C LEU A 237 -22.32 -3.62 18.62
N GLY A 238 -22.87 -3.39 19.82
CA GLY A 238 -24.31 -3.48 20.11
C GLY A 238 -24.72 -4.85 20.62
N GLY A 239 -23.81 -5.67 21.14
CA GLY A 239 -24.10 -6.89 21.84
C GLY A 239 -23.23 -8.10 21.47
N PRO A 240 -23.27 -9.15 22.30
CA PRO A 240 -22.43 -10.34 22.11
C PRO A 240 -22.79 -11.13 20.86
N GLU A 241 -24.05 -11.14 20.45
CA GLU A 241 -24.53 -11.85 19.26
C GLU A 241 -23.89 -11.30 17.97
N LEU A 242 -23.72 -9.96 17.88
CA LEU A 242 -23.05 -9.31 16.76
C LEU A 242 -21.55 -9.61 16.76
N ALA A 243 -20.91 -9.57 17.94
CA ALA A 243 -19.50 -9.96 18.09
C ALA A 243 -19.28 -11.40 17.59
N ASP A 244 -20.07 -12.34 18.03
CA ASP A 244 -20.00 -13.74 17.63
C ASP A 244 -20.33 -13.92 16.13
N GLY A 245 -21.27 -13.13 15.60
CA GLY A 245 -21.62 -13.09 14.18
C GLY A 245 -20.43 -12.70 13.29
N ILE A 246 -19.69 -11.65 13.69
CA ILE A 246 -18.49 -11.20 12.98
C ILE A 246 -17.40 -12.28 13.01
N VAL A 247 -17.17 -12.90 14.14
CA VAL A 247 -16.16 -13.98 14.28
C VAL A 247 -16.54 -15.19 13.41
N ARG A 248 -17.82 -15.58 13.39
CA ARG A 248 -18.31 -16.67 12.49
C ARG A 248 -18.13 -16.30 11.01
N ALA A 249 -18.43 -15.07 10.62
CA ALA A 249 -18.24 -14.59 9.25
C ALA A 249 -16.76 -14.59 8.84
N SER A 250 -15.85 -14.19 9.75
CA SER A 250 -14.41 -14.30 9.55
C SER A 250 -13.99 -15.76 9.40
N ARG A 251 -14.46 -16.65 10.27
CA ARG A 251 -14.16 -18.09 10.19
C ARG A 251 -14.65 -18.70 8.88
N PHE A 252 -15.79 -18.28 8.36
CA PHE A 252 -16.29 -18.73 7.06
C PHE A 252 -15.31 -18.35 5.95
N ALA A 253 -14.76 -17.12 5.94
CA ALA A 253 -13.75 -16.71 4.96
C ALA A 253 -12.43 -17.52 5.07
N GLU A 254 -12.06 -17.97 6.28
CA GLU A 254 -10.87 -18.81 6.45
C GLU A 254 -11.05 -20.24 5.88
N LEU A 255 -12.28 -20.74 5.85
CA LEU A 255 -12.62 -22.10 5.42
C LEU A 255 -12.94 -22.20 3.93
N ASP A 256 -13.58 -21.16 3.38
CA ASP A 256 -14.12 -21.16 2.03
C ASP A 256 -13.46 -20.08 1.16
N PRO A 257 -12.75 -20.46 0.09
CA PRO A 257 -12.11 -19.49 -0.81
C PRO A 257 -13.12 -18.58 -1.54
N PHE A 258 -14.34 -19.03 -1.83
CA PHE A 258 -15.38 -18.18 -2.43
C PHE A 258 -15.76 -17.04 -1.50
N ARG A 259 -15.91 -17.34 -0.21
CA ARG A 259 -16.16 -16.31 0.80
C ARG A 259 -14.93 -15.42 1.02
N ALA A 260 -13.74 -15.99 1.01
CA ALA A 260 -12.48 -15.25 1.16
C ALA A 260 -12.29 -14.18 0.07
N VAL A 261 -12.58 -14.50 -1.19
CA VAL A 261 -12.51 -13.54 -2.32
C VAL A 261 -13.45 -12.35 -2.09
N THR A 262 -14.72 -12.61 -1.70
CA THR A 262 -15.68 -11.55 -1.40
C THR A 262 -15.28 -10.73 -0.17
N HIS A 263 -14.68 -11.38 0.84
CA HIS A 263 -14.16 -10.72 2.04
C HIS A 263 -13.01 -9.77 1.68
N ASN A 264 -12.04 -10.24 0.89
CA ASN A 264 -10.89 -9.45 0.48
C ASN A 264 -11.28 -8.31 -0.48
N LYS A 265 -12.28 -8.52 -1.38
CA LYS A 265 -12.83 -7.42 -2.20
C LYS A 265 -13.34 -6.29 -1.30
N GLY A 266 -14.03 -6.62 -0.20
CA GLY A 266 -14.48 -5.62 0.76
C GLY A 266 -13.34 -4.87 1.45
N ILE A 267 -12.21 -5.54 1.74
CA ILE A 267 -10.99 -4.89 2.27
C ILE A 267 -10.39 -3.96 1.22
N MET A 268 -10.26 -4.44 -0.01
CA MET A 268 -9.68 -3.66 -1.11
C MET A 268 -10.53 -2.45 -1.50
N ASN A 269 -11.86 -2.47 -1.32
CA ASN A 269 -12.69 -1.27 -1.44
C ASN A 269 -12.14 -0.09 -0.61
N GLY A 270 -11.63 -0.35 0.59
CA GLY A 270 -11.02 0.69 1.43
C GLY A 270 -9.59 1.01 1.00
N VAL A 271 -8.77 -0.02 0.78
CA VAL A 271 -7.34 0.14 0.43
C VAL A 271 -7.19 0.88 -0.90
N ASP A 272 -7.92 0.46 -1.94
CA ASP A 272 -7.82 1.06 -3.27
C ASP A 272 -8.36 2.48 -3.29
N ALA A 273 -9.45 2.76 -2.56
CA ALA A 273 -9.99 4.11 -2.46
C ALA A 273 -8.97 5.10 -1.87
N VAL A 274 -8.21 4.66 -0.85
CA VAL A 274 -7.14 5.48 -0.26
C VAL A 274 -5.94 5.55 -1.21
N ALA A 275 -5.54 4.44 -1.81
CA ALA A 275 -4.44 4.39 -2.76
C ALA A 275 -4.67 5.32 -3.95
N LEU A 276 -5.88 5.35 -4.52
CA LEU A 276 -6.29 6.28 -5.57
C LEU A 276 -6.23 7.73 -5.10
N ALA A 277 -6.81 8.05 -3.93
CA ALA A 277 -6.80 9.39 -3.37
C ALA A 277 -5.38 9.92 -3.14
N MET A 278 -4.47 9.03 -2.73
CA MET A 278 -3.07 9.33 -2.43
C MET A 278 -2.14 9.19 -3.65
N GLY A 279 -2.69 8.90 -4.84
CA GLY A 279 -1.92 8.77 -6.08
C GLY A 279 -0.92 7.62 -6.09
N GLN A 280 -1.25 6.53 -5.40
CA GLN A 280 -0.43 5.32 -5.34
C GLN A 280 -0.75 4.37 -6.51
N ASP A 281 0.13 3.42 -6.75
CA ASP A 281 -0.11 2.32 -7.69
C ASP A 281 -1.02 1.25 -7.05
N TRP A 282 -2.34 1.50 -7.07
CA TRP A 282 -3.35 0.62 -6.50
C TRP A 282 -3.36 -0.77 -7.14
N ARG A 283 -3.06 -0.89 -8.45
CA ARG A 283 -3.00 -2.18 -9.14
C ARG A 283 -1.85 -3.06 -8.63
N SER A 284 -0.70 -2.46 -8.35
CA SER A 284 0.44 -3.15 -7.70
C SER A 284 0.06 -3.64 -6.30
N ILE A 285 -0.65 -2.81 -5.52
CA ILE A 285 -1.10 -3.15 -4.17
C ILE A 285 -2.10 -4.32 -4.23
N GLU A 286 -3.10 -4.27 -5.12
CA GLU A 286 -4.06 -5.36 -5.32
C GLU A 286 -3.37 -6.66 -5.71
N ALA A 287 -2.51 -6.63 -6.75
CA ALA A 287 -1.78 -7.81 -7.21
C ALA A 287 -0.99 -8.46 -6.07
N GLY A 288 -0.25 -7.65 -5.29
CA GLY A 288 0.50 -8.12 -4.13
C GLY A 288 -0.39 -8.72 -3.04
N ALA A 289 -1.52 -8.07 -2.73
CA ALA A 289 -2.47 -8.52 -1.71
C ALA A 289 -3.10 -9.87 -2.06
N HIS A 290 -3.60 -10.03 -3.28
CA HIS A 290 -4.22 -11.27 -3.74
C HIS A 290 -3.21 -12.42 -3.89
N ALA A 291 -2.00 -12.13 -4.37
CA ALA A 291 -0.91 -13.11 -4.39
C ALA A 291 -0.53 -13.56 -2.98
N PHE A 292 -0.40 -12.63 -2.03
CA PHE A 292 -0.12 -12.93 -0.63
C PHE A 292 -1.19 -13.80 0.01
N ALA A 293 -2.47 -13.50 -0.25
CA ALA A 293 -3.60 -14.29 0.23
C ALA A 293 -3.58 -15.76 -0.27
N SER A 294 -2.83 -16.06 -1.34
CA SER A 294 -2.75 -17.38 -1.98
C SER A 294 -1.47 -18.17 -1.66
N LEU A 295 -0.48 -17.59 -0.96
CA LEU A 295 0.83 -18.20 -0.74
C LEU A 295 0.79 -19.55 -0.02
N GLY A 296 -0.23 -19.82 0.78
CA GLY A 296 -0.42 -21.08 1.49
C GLY A 296 -1.11 -22.20 0.67
N GLY A 297 -1.26 -22.02 -0.64
CA GLY A 297 -1.91 -22.98 -1.54
C GLY A 297 -3.44 -22.87 -1.60
N GLN A 298 -4.07 -22.24 -0.61
CA GLN A 298 -5.50 -21.90 -0.61
C GLN A 298 -5.63 -20.39 -0.39
N TYR A 299 -6.50 -19.74 -1.17
CA TYR A 299 -6.80 -18.33 -1.00
C TYR A 299 -7.46 -18.08 0.36
N LYS A 300 -6.89 -17.14 1.14
CA LYS A 300 -7.27 -16.84 2.54
C LYS A 300 -7.67 -15.38 2.70
N PRO A 301 -8.45 -15.06 3.77
CA PRO A 301 -8.75 -13.66 4.10
C PRO A 301 -7.49 -12.92 4.55
N LEU A 302 -7.37 -11.64 4.15
CA LEU A 302 -6.31 -10.72 4.57
C LEU A 302 -6.54 -10.20 6.00
N VAL A 303 -7.80 -10.15 6.44
CA VAL A 303 -8.18 -9.76 7.81
C VAL A 303 -8.83 -10.94 8.52
N VAL A 304 -8.44 -11.14 9.77
CA VAL A 304 -9.01 -12.18 10.62
C VAL A 304 -9.54 -11.55 11.90
N TRP A 305 -10.77 -11.97 12.31
CA TRP A 305 -11.39 -11.54 13.55
C TRP A 305 -11.45 -12.68 14.54
N ARG A 306 -11.09 -12.42 15.79
CA ARG A 306 -11.11 -13.37 16.89
C ARG A 306 -11.87 -12.83 18.09
N ARG A 307 -12.53 -13.71 18.83
CA ARG A 307 -13.17 -13.37 20.10
C ARG A 307 -12.11 -13.08 21.16
N THR A 308 -12.33 -12.06 21.98
CA THR A 308 -11.57 -11.73 23.19
C THR A 308 -12.51 -11.68 24.39
N ASP A 309 -11.98 -11.57 25.60
CA ASP A 309 -12.80 -11.50 26.83
C ASP A 309 -13.75 -10.27 26.81
N SER A 310 -13.34 -9.14 26.24
CA SER A 310 -14.10 -7.90 26.23
C SER A 310 -14.82 -7.59 24.92
N GLY A 311 -14.53 -8.35 23.84
CA GLY A 311 -15.07 -8.04 22.52
C GLY A 311 -14.51 -8.91 21.42
N ILE A 312 -14.06 -8.28 20.35
CA ILE A 312 -13.38 -8.92 19.24
C ILE A 312 -12.09 -8.16 18.90
N ARG A 313 -11.09 -8.87 18.39
CA ARG A 313 -9.86 -8.32 17.83
C ARG A 313 -9.76 -8.64 16.36
N GLY A 314 -9.48 -7.62 15.56
CA GLY A 314 -9.19 -7.73 14.14
C GLY A 314 -7.71 -7.54 13.86
N GLU A 315 -7.15 -8.34 12.97
CA GLU A 315 -5.75 -8.28 12.55
C GLU A 315 -5.65 -8.42 11.03
N LEU A 316 -4.86 -7.51 10.42
CA LEU A 316 -4.51 -7.51 9.02
C LEU A 316 -3.00 -7.61 8.88
N ASP A 317 -2.52 -8.41 7.93
CA ASP A 317 -1.13 -8.41 7.47
C ASP A 317 -1.13 -8.54 5.94
N MET A 318 -0.52 -7.57 5.23
CA MET A 318 -0.46 -7.59 3.77
C MET A 318 0.73 -6.82 3.21
N PRO A 319 1.22 -7.16 2.01
CA PRO A 319 2.18 -6.33 1.29
C PRO A 319 1.61 -4.95 0.98
N MET A 320 2.44 -3.90 1.15
CA MET A 320 2.01 -2.52 0.93
C MET A 320 3.16 -1.68 0.37
N ALA A 321 3.29 -1.64 -0.94
CA ALA A 321 4.31 -0.85 -1.64
C ALA A 321 3.78 0.55 -1.97
N VAL A 322 3.87 1.46 -1.02
CA VAL A 322 3.44 2.86 -1.17
C VAL A 322 4.63 3.82 -1.05
N GLY A 323 4.51 5.02 -1.60
CA GLY A 323 5.52 6.07 -1.47
C GLY A 323 4.90 7.42 -1.15
N THR A 324 5.61 8.23 -0.38
CA THR A 324 5.23 9.62 -0.06
C THR A 324 5.94 10.62 -0.96
N ILE A 325 6.86 10.17 -1.79
CA ILE A 325 7.64 10.99 -2.73
C ILE A 325 7.63 10.38 -4.14
N GLY A 326 7.66 11.26 -5.14
CA GLY A 326 7.68 10.87 -6.56
C GLY A 326 6.29 10.70 -7.18
N GLY A 327 6.23 10.28 -8.44
CA GLY A 327 5.00 10.03 -9.18
C GLY A 327 4.01 11.20 -9.18
N SER A 328 2.73 10.90 -9.09
CA SER A 328 1.62 11.86 -9.09
C SER A 328 1.54 12.73 -7.83
N THR A 329 2.22 12.40 -6.75
CA THR A 329 2.18 13.13 -5.48
C THR A 329 2.57 14.60 -5.60
N ARG A 330 3.41 14.95 -6.58
CA ARG A 330 3.84 16.34 -6.83
C ARG A 330 3.03 17.06 -7.89
N VAL A 331 2.46 16.34 -8.83
CA VAL A 331 1.82 16.89 -10.03
C VAL A 331 0.31 17.05 -9.85
N HIS A 332 -0.35 16.04 -9.28
CA HIS A 332 -1.80 16.02 -9.13
C HIS A 332 -2.25 16.82 -7.91
N ARG A 333 -3.01 17.92 -8.15
CA ARG A 333 -3.42 18.82 -7.06
C ARG A 333 -4.39 18.17 -6.06
N GLY A 334 -5.28 17.30 -6.52
CA GLY A 334 -6.18 16.53 -5.66
C GLY A 334 -5.42 15.59 -4.72
N VAL A 335 -4.39 14.90 -5.23
CA VAL A 335 -3.49 14.06 -4.42
C VAL A 335 -2.77 14.91 -3.36
N ARG A 336 -2.31 16.11 -3.73
CA ARG A 336 -1.68 17.02 -2.74
C ARG A 336 -2.65 17.46 -1.64
N ALA A 337 -3.91 17.74 -1.99
CA ALA A 337 -4.94 18.05 -0.99
C ALA A 337 -5.22 16.83 -0.08
N ALA A 338 -5.22 15.62 -0.64
CA ALA A 338 -5.39 14.39 0.13
C ALA A 338 -4.24 14.15 1.14
N PHE A 339 -3.02 14.60 0.85
CA PHE A 339 -1.89 14.53 1.79
C PHE A 339 -1.95 15.56 2.92
N GLU A 340 -2.81 16.56 2.86
CA GLU A 340 -3.02 17.52 3.94
C GLU A 340 -3.95 16.98 5.03
N LEU A 341 -4.79 15.97 4.71
CA LEU A 341 -5.79 15.36 5.60
C LEU A 341 -5.20 14.29 6.52
#